data_496fc389c484cca772f4d84af0e8e8fd
#
_entry.id   496fc389c484cca772f4d84af0e8e8fd
#
_cell.length_a   1.000
_cell.length_b   1.000
_cell.length_c   1.000
_cell.angle_alpha   90.00
_cell.angle_beta   90.00
_cell.angle_gamma   90.00
#
_symmetry.space_group_name_H-M   'P 1'
#
loop_
_entity.id
_entity.type
_entity.pdbx_description
1 polymer ?
#
loop_
_entity_poly.entity_id
_entity_poly.type
_entity_poly.pdbx_seq_one_letter_code
_entity_poly.pdbx_strand_id
1 'polypeptide(L)'
;MKLNNIGRGALASILSLAVGLGVTACSRDYTLAYVYVTTAAPLSAGSSTDGGVSAFAVDYQSGALTPLADSPIPAGKKPVTLVAGPASANGQFIYVVNHDDSTVMEFSIGTDGKLYLKNTYNTTGSLPTAAAIDAAGTFLYVTNTYQNGPNNTQLYTPASPGPGSVTIFPINKDGSLGTPATQNVGNLPVAIVASKLSNYVYVLDQENATTSPLGVILGYSENSSNGALTPTAGGTVVLNGVTVGNGYPAGTTPSAIAEDPSARFVYVTDKATNQLYGYLTGTGGALTTMTNGPFSTGTFPVSVTIDPRGKYMYVANYNDNTVSAYAIDVATGAPVSSTGSATTNVGTTPTCIAIEPAKGQYLYVSNYLDGTITGESLNSHNGGLTAVQNTPFPSSGLPTCAVAVANGSYGHPNQIINP
;
A
#
# COMPACT_ATOMS: atom_id res chain seq x y z
N MET A 1 0.12 52.13 -63.06
CA MET A 1 -0.27 52.40 -61.69
C MET A 1 0.17 51.21 -60.83
N LYS A 2 1.24 51.35 -60.04
CA LYS A 2 1.83 50.27 -59.23
C LYS A 2 1.14 50.23 -57.88
N LEU A 3 0.38 49.17 -57.60
CA LEU A 3 -0.22 48.92 -56.28
C LEU A 3 0.67 47.94 -55.47
N ASN A 4 1.30 48.48 -54.56
CA ASN A 4 1.85 48.17 -53.27
C ASN A 4 1.91 46.68 -52.84
N ASN A 5 3.16 46.24 -52.76
CA ASN A 5 3.62 45.03 -52.11
C ASN A 5 3.65 45.06 -50.53
N ILE A 6 3.03 46.11 -49.93
CA ILE A 6 3.09 46.32 -48.48
C ILE A 6 2.00 45.50 -47.73
N GLY A 7 0.91 45.15 -48.44
CA GLY A 7 -0.19 44.43 -47.79
C GLY A 7 0.03 42.90 -47.54
N ARG A 8 0.97 42.31 -48.28
CA ARG A 8 1.24 40.86 -48.16
C ARG A 8 2.18 40.48 -47.04
N GLY A 9 3.10 41.41 -46.68
CA GLY A 9 4.04 41.18 -45.58
C GLY A 9 3.38 41.33 -44.19
N ALA A 10 2.42 42.26 -44.07
CA ALA A 10 1.72 42.47 -42.79
C ALA A 10 0.73 41.36 -42.46
N LEU A 11 0.11 40.75 -43.47
CA LEU A 11 -0.79 39.60 -43.22
C LEU A 11 0.00 38.32 -42.83
N ALA A 12 1.18 38.12 -43.41
CA ALA A 12 2.01 36.95 -43.07
C ALA A 12 2.63 37.07 -41.67
N SER A 13 2.99 38.27 -41.22
CA SER A 13 3.51 38.50 -39.87
C SER A 13 2.45 38.43 -38.78
N ILE A 14 1.21 38.80 -39.07
CA ILE A 14 0.07 38.65 -38.13
C ILE A 14 -0.33 37.19 -38.02
N LEU A 15 -0.30 36.42 -39.12
CA LEU A 15 -0.60 34.97 -39.04
C LEU A 15 0.53 34.21 -38.32
N SER A 16 1.81 34.58 -38.48
CA SER A 16 2.89 33.94 -37.76
C SER A 16 2.92 34.30 -36.26
N LEU A 17 2.46 35.50 -35.89
CA LEU A 17 2.31 35.88 -34.47
C LEU A 17 1.10 35.17 -33.81
N ALA A 18 0.01 34.98 -34.56
CA ALA A 18 -1.16 34.26 -34.06
C ALA A 18 -0.90 32.78 -33.90
N VAL A 19 -0.09 32.15 -34.75
CA VAL A 19 0.35 30.75 -34.57
C VAL A 19 1.36 30.62 -33.43
N GLY A 20 2.26 31.62 -33.22
CA GLY A 20 3.20 31.63 -32.10
C GLY A 20 2.54 31.86 -30.73
N LEU A 21 1.42 32.57 -30.68
CA LEU A 21 0.66 32.80 -29.44
C LEU A 21 -0.38 31.71 -29.16
N GLY A 22 -0.71 30.89 -30.15
CA GLY A 22 -1.68 29.78 -30.01
C GLY A 22 -1.05 28.50 -29.49
N VAL A 23 0.28 28.41 -29.37
CA VAL A 23 0.98 27.20 -28.92
C VAL A 23 1.44 27.29 -27.45
N THR A 24 1.23 28.40 -26.77
CA THR A 24 1.20 28.44 -25.30
C THR A 24 -0.18 28.18 -24.76
N ALA A 25 -0.91 27.21 -25.38
CA ALA A 25 -2.02 26.58 -24.71
C ALA A 25 -1.42 25.92 -23.48
N CYS A 26 -1.71 26.48 -22.33
CA CYS A 26 -1.40 25.97 -21.02
C CYS A 26 -1.52 24.44 -21.02
N SER A 27 -0.41 23.73 -21.04
CA SER A 27 -0.38 22.40 -20.46
C SER A 27 -0.63 22.65 -18.97
N ARG A 28 -1.90 22.70 -18.58
CA ARG A 28 -2.23 22.57 -17.20
C ARG A 28 -1.86 21.13 -16.86
N ASP A 29 -0.72 20.95 -16.24
CA ASP A 29 -0.34 19.69 -15.63
C ASP A 29 -1.35 19.41 -14.52
N TYR A 30 -2.38 18.63 -14.87
CA TYR A 30 -3.37 18.19 -13.91
C TYR A 30 -2.83 16.94 -13.22
N THR A 31 -2.12 17.15 -12.13
CA THR A 31 -1.72 16.05 -11.25
C THR A 31 -2.94 15.54 -10.50
N LEU A 32 -3.32 14.29 -10.76
CA LEU A 32 -4.44 13.62 -10.10
C LEU A 32 -4.09 13.21 -8.66
N ALA A 33 -2.90 12.63 -8.53
CA ALA A 33 -2.42 12.02 -7.30
C ALA A 33 -0.89 12.01 -7.31
N TYR A 34 -0.30 11.62 -6.18
CA TYR A 34 1.11 11.31 -6.09
C TYR A 34 1.28 9.83 -5.74
N VAL A 35 2.28 9.19 -6.33
CA VAL A 35 2.67 7.81 -6.01
C VAL A 35 4.06 7.82 -5.40
N TYR A 36 4.18 7.22 -4.23
CA TYR A 36 5.44 7.06 -3.51
C TYR A 36 5.78 5.59 -3.42
N VAL A 37 7.02 5.25 -3.75
CA VAL A 37 7.47 3.87 -3.87
C VAL A 37 8.75 3.68 -3.06
N THR A 38 8.71 2.80 -2.07
CA THR A 38 9.91 2.40 -1.32
C THR A 38 10.82 1.51 -2.16
N THR A 39 12.14 1.73 -2.06
CA THR A 39 13.15 0.95 -2.75
C THR A 39 14.17 0.41 -1.76
N ALA A 40 14.40 -0.90 -1.78
CA ALA A 40 15.31 -1.57 -0.85
C ALA A 40 16.80 -1.47 -1.23
N ALA A 41 17.11 -1.17 -2.50
CA ALA A 41 18.49 -1.03 -2.95
C ALA A 41 19.06 0.35 -2.61
N PRO A 42 20.40 0.45 -2.42
CA PRO A 42 21.07 1.73 -2.27
C PRO A 42 20.81 2.66 -3.46
N LEU A 43 20.64 3.94 -3.19
CA LEU A 43 20.36 4.96 -4.22
C LEU A 43 21.54 5.27 -5.12
N SER A 44 22.77 4.95 -4.70
CA SER A 44 23.99 5.14 -5.46
C SER A 44 24.99 4.02 -5.23
N ALA A 45 25.73 3.65 -6.27
CA ALA A 45 26.80 2.66 -6.15
C ALA A 45 27.88 3.16 -5.19
N GLY A 46 28.23 2.34 -4.18
CA GLY A 46 29.22 2.65 -3.16
C GLY A 46 28.70 3.50 -1.99
N SER A 47 27.41 3.83 -1.95
CA SER A 47 26.79 4.42 -0.77
C SER A 47 26.42 3.35 0.26
N SER A 48 25.97 3.81 1.44
CA SER A 48 25.50 2.95 2.53
C SER A 48 24.40 1.96 2.07
N THR A 49 24.06 1.01 2.93
CA THR A 49 22.98 0.04 2.70
C THR A 49 21.57 0.66 2.75
N ASP A 50 21.47 1.97 2.73
CA ASP A 50 20.21 2.70 2.84
C ASP A 50 19.44 2.65 1.51
N GLY A 51 18.13 2.48 1.62
CA GLY A 51 17.21 2.57 0.51
C GLY A 51 16.62 3.98 0.36
N GLY A 52 15.51 4.10 -0.33
CA GLY A 52 14.85 5.39 -0.55
C GLY A 52 13.38 5.30 -0.89
N VAL A 53 12.83 6.47 -1.20
CA VAL A 53 11.45 6.63 -1.70
C VAL A 53 11.50 7.36 -3.02
N SER A 54 11.06 6.68 -4.09
CA SER A 54 10.79 7.32 -5.38
C SER A 54 9.42 7.98 -5.33
N ALA A 55 9.33 9.23 -5.80
CA ALA A 55 8.11 10.03 -5.79
C ALA A 55 7.72 10.45 -7.21
N PHE A 56 6.44 10.29 -7.54
CA PHE A 56 5.90 10.55 -8.87
C PHE A 56 4.59 11.34 -8.80
N ALA A 57 4.39 12.22 -9.79
CA ALA A 57 3.08 12.80 -10.08
C ALA A 57 2.33 11.90 -11.06
N VAL A 58 1.03 11.71 -10.83
CA VAL A 58 0.11 10.98 -11.71
C VAL A 58 -0.58 11.96 -12.63
N ASP A 59 -0.43 11.79 -13.92
CA ASP A 59 -1.17 12.57 -14.91
C ASP A 59 -2.68 12.23 -14.87
N TYR A 60 -3.50 13.25 -14.80
CA TYR A 60 -4.94 13.13 -14.64
C TYR A 60 -5.65 12.37 -15.78
N GLN A 61 -5.17 12.52 -17.02
CA GLN A 61 -5.83 11.96 -18.19
C GLN A 61 -5.31 10.59 -18.56
N SER A 62 -4.00 10.40 -18.47
CA SER A 62 -3.34 9.18 -18.95
C SER A 62 -2.95 8.22 -17.85
N GLY A 63 -2.87 8.67 -16.59
CA GLY A 63 -2.32 7.88 -15.49
C GLY A 63 -0.81 7.68 -15.57
N ALA A 64 -0.13 8.36 -16.51
CA ALA A 64 1.32 8.26 -16.64
C ALA A 64 2.02 8.87 -15.42
N LEU A 65 3.13 8.23 -14.99
CA LEU A 65 3.93 8.70 -13.88
C LEU A 65 5.05 9.62 -14.39
N THR A 66 5.17 10.77 -13.75
CA THR A 66 6.30 11.70 -13.95
C THR A 66 7.09 11.81 -12.65
N PRO A 67 8.40 11.50 -12.63
CA PRO A 67 9.21 11.64 -11.43
C PRO A 67 9.21 13.08 -10.90
N LEU A 68 9.04 13.24 -9.58
CA LEU A 68 9.16 14.55 -8.94
C LEU A 68 10.65 14.96 -8.83
N ALA A 69 10.89 16.26 -8.84
CA ALA A 69 12.22 16.79 -8.58
C ALA A 69 12.68 16.37 -7.17
N ASP A 70 14.00 16.13 -7.04
CA ASP A 70 14.64 15.63 -5.82
C ASP A 70 14.28 14.18 -5.44
N SER A 71 13.56 13.47 -6.31
CA SER A 71 13.33 12.02 -6.18
C SER A 71 14.51 11.25 -6.81
N PRO A 72 14.99 10.15 -6.17
CA PRO A 72 14.52 9.55 -4.92
C PRO A 72 15.00 10.28 -3.67
N ILE A 73 14.20 10.19 -2.60
CA ILE A 73 14.51 10.75 -1.29
C ILE A 73 15.15 9.64 -0.44
N PRO A 74 16.27 9.87 0.28
CA PRO A 74 16.85 8.86 1.16
C PRO A 74 15.90 8.39 2.26
N ALA A 75 15.89 7.08 2.52
CA ALA A 75 15.24 6.44 3.65
C ALA A 75 16.27 5.63 4.47
N GLY A 76 15.84 4.81 5.41
CA GLY A 76 16.72 3.93 6.16
C GLY A 76 17.06 2.64 5.41
N LYS A 77 17.59 1.66 6.14
CA LYS A 77 18.00 0.38 5.55
C LYS A 77 16.81 -0.49 5.23
N LYS A 78 16.75 -0.92 3.98
CA LYS A 78 15.73 -1.83 3.45
C LYS A 78 14.30 -1.37 3.79
N PRO A 79 13.85 -0.22 3.28
CA PRO A 79 12.46 0.17 3.43
C PRO A 79 11.56 -0.88 2.77
N VAL A 80 10.56 -1.39 3.50
CA VAL A 80 9.72 -2.52 3.08
C VAL A 80 8.29 -2.10 2.77
N THR A 81 7.81 -1.08 3.45
CA THR A 81 6.46 -0.53 3.25
C THR A 81 6.39 0.94 3.62
N LEU A 82 5.32 1.57 3.20
CA LEU A 82 4.99 2.94 3.58
C LEU A 82 3.47 3.08 3.69
N VAL A 83 3.03 3.95 4.58
CA VAL A 83 1.61 4.27 4.74
C VAL A 83 1.42 5.78 4.79
N ALA A 84 0.33 6.25 4.20
CA ALA A 84 -0.04 7.66 4.22
C ALA A 84 -1.08 7.91 5.31
N GLY A 85 -0.83 8.91 6.15
CA GLY A 85 -1.82 9.42 7.07
C GLY A 85 -2.96 10.15 6.33
N PRO A 86 -4.11 10.36 6.99
CA PRO A 86 -5.18 11.15 6.41
C PRO A 86 -4.72 12.60 6.18
N ALA A 87 -5.24 13.23 5.13
CA ALA A 87 -5.04 14.65 4.93
C ALA A 87 -5.72 15.45 6.05
N SER A 88 -5.03 16.45 6.59
CA SER A 88 -5.50 17.30 7.67
C SER A 88 -5.18 18.77 7.40
N ALA A 89 -5.70 19.67 8.22
CA ALA A 89 -5.35 21.09 8.15
C ALA A 89 -3.86 21.37 8.37
N ASN A 90 -3.13 20.44 9.01
CA ASN A 90 -1.70 20.54 9.28
C ASN A 90 -0.83 19.85 8.21
N GLY A 91 -1.44 19.38 7.13
CA GLY A 91 -0.76 18.68 6.05
C GLY A 91 -1.11 17.19 5.97
N GLN A 92 -0.37 16.50 5.14
CA GLN A 92 -0.43 15.06 5.01
C GLN A 92 0.97 14.46 5.18
N PHE A 93 1.05 13.30 5.81
CA PHE A 93 2.31 12.68 6.20
C PHE A 93 2.40 11.25 5.66
N ILE A 94 3.62 10.82 5.38
CA ILE A 94 3.96 9.45 5.03
C ILE A 94 4.91 8.89 6.08
N TYR A 95 4.67 7.65 6.48
CA TYR A 95 5.53 6.90 7.39
C TYR A 95 6.14 5.74 6.63
N VAL A 96 7.48 5.75 6.51
CA VAL A 96 8.28 4.74 5.83
C VAL A 96 8.86 3.80 6.85
N VAL A 97 8.62 2.51 6.69
CA VAL A 97 9.10 1.46 7.60
C VAL A 97 10.39 0.85 7.06
N ASN A 98 11.47 0.96 7.82
CA ASN A 98 12.78 0.45 7.47
C ASN A 98 13.07 -0.83 8.28
N HIS A 99 13.15 -1.95 7.57
CA HIS A 99 13.24 -3.28 8.16
C HIS A 99 14.55 -3.48 8.94
N ASP A 100 15.69 -3.25 8.30
CA ASP A 100 16.99 -3.60 8.89
C ASP A 100 17.45 -2.62 9.98
N ASP A 101 16.96 -1.38 9.96
CA ASP A 101 17.20 -0.37 11.01
C ASP A 101 16.21 -0.45 12.17
N SER A 102 15.10 -1.15 11.98
CA SER A 102 13.98 -1.16 12.94
C SER A 102 13.48 0.24 13.26
N THR A 103 13.27 1.05 12.20
CA THR A 103 12.84 2.45 12.32
C THR A 103 11.62 2.75 11.45
N VAL A 104 10.95 3.84 11.83
CA VAL A 104 9.93 4.52 11.03
C VAL A 104 10.40 5.94 10.75
N MET A 105 10.45 6.32 9.47
CA MET A 105 10.75 7.70 9.06
C MET A 105 9.48 8.42 8.68
N GLU A 106 9.29 9.59 9.27
CA GLU A 106 8.17 10.50 9.00
C GLU A 106 8.56 11.53 7.93
N PHE A 107 7.73 11.64 6.90
CA PHE A 107 7.84 12.68 5.88
C PHE A 107 6.54 13.48 5.79
N SER A 108 6.65 14.81 5.70
CA SER A 108 5.53 15.63 5.27
C SER A 108 5.48 15.71 3.75
N ILE A 109 4.27 15.76 3.18
CA ILE A 109 4.04 15.97 1.75
C ILE A 109 3.84 17.47 1.51
N GLY A 110 4.66 18.06 0.63
CA GLY A 110 4.50 19.44 0.17
C GLY A 110 3.31 19.57 -0.79
N THR A 111 2.92 20.81 -1.05
CA THR A 111 1.83 21.11 -2.02
C THR A 111 2.19 20.72 -3.45
N ASP A 112 3.47 20.52 -3.72
CA ASP A 112 4.03 20.03 -4.99
C ASP A 112 4.24 18.50 -5.00
N GLY A 113 3.81 17.80 -3.96
CA GLY A 113 3.97 16.35 -3.79
C GLY A 113 5.34 15.91 -3.31
N LYS A 114 6.30 16.81 -3.11
CA LYS A 114 7.63 16.44 -2.61
C LYS A 114 7.59 16.00 -1.15
N LEU A 115 8.48 15.09 -0.80
CA LEU A 115 8.63 14.60 0.57
C LEU A 115 9.73 15.38 1.31
N TYR A 116 9.41 15.77 2.52
CA TYR A 116 10.34 16.46 3.43
C TYR A 116 10.47 15.65 4.71
N LEU A 117 11.67 15.11 4.98
CA LEU A 117 11.97 14.36 6.19
C LEU A 117 11.73 15.24 7.43
N LYS A 118 10.97 14.72 8.37
CA LYS A 118 10.67 15.36 9.66
C LYS A 118 11.43 14.69 10.79
N ASN A 119 11.19 13.42 11.00
CA ASN A 119 11.77 12.66 12.13
C ASN A 119 12.03 11.21 11.75
N THR A 120 12.82 10.55 12.60
CA THR A 120 13.04 9.10 12.59
C THR A 120 12.80 8.55 13.99
N TYR A 121 12.00 7.49 14.06
CA TYR A 121 11.57 6.85 15.31
C TYR A 121 11.99 5.39 15.33
N ASN A 122 12.46 4.89 16.48
CA ASN A 122 12.71 3.47 16.65
C ASN A 122 11.41 2.73 16.93
N THR A 123 11.24 1.55 16.31
CA THR A 123 10.20 0.60 16.71
C THR A 123 10.55 -0.05 18.04
N THR A 124 9.57 -0.52 18.79
CA THR A 124 9.79 -1.23 20.05
C THR A 124 10.16 -2.69 19.83
N GLY A 125 9.82 -3.24 18.66
CA GLY A 125 10.29 -4.53 18.17
C GLY A 125 11.39 -4.37 17.12
N SER A 126 11.95 -5.47 16.63
CA SER A 126 12.96 -5.48 15.56
C SER A 126 12.44 -6.11 14.27
N LEU A 127 13.08 -5.73 13.16
CA LEU A 127 12.77 -6.17 11.81
C LEU A 127 11.28 -5.96 11.45
N PRO A 128 10.79 -4.71 11.40
CA PRO A 128 9.41 -4.42 11.07
C PRO A 128 9.06 -4.86 9.64
N THR A 129 7.84 -5.36 9.46
CA THR A 129 7.38 -6.00 8.21
C THR A 129 6.25 -5.24 7.52
N ALA A 130 5.34 -4.65 8.28
CA ALA A 130 4.17 -3.97 7.72
C ALA A 130 3.69 -2.87 8.67
N ALA A 131 2.83 -1.98 8.16
CA ALA A 131 2.21 -0.92 8.93
C ALA A 131 0.77 -0.65 8.49
N ALA A 132 -0.05 -0.16 9.43
CA ALA A 132 -1.40 0.33 9.17
C ALA A 132 -1.70 1.55 10.06
N ILE A 133 -2.57 2.43 9.58
CA ILE A 133 -3.09 3.56 10.36
C ILE A 133 -4.57 3.32 10.62
N ASP A 134 -5.02 3.60 11.84
CA ASP A 134 -6.43 3.49 12.24
C ASP A 134 -7.35 4.41 11.42
N ALA A 135 -8.65 4.20 11.54
CA ALA A 135 -9.66 4.97 10.81
C ALA A 135 -9.61 6.48 11.13
N ALA A 136 -9.28 6.83 12.35
CA ALA A 136 -9.21 8.21 12.83
C ALA A 136 -7.90 8.92 12.44
N GLY A 137 -6.87 8.16 12.01
CA GLY A 137 -5.53 8.69 11.75
C GLY A 137 -4.79 9.08 13.03
N THR A 138 -5.10 8.44 14.15
CA THR A 138 -4.56 8.77 15.48
C THR A 138 -3.51 7.79 15.95
N PHE A 139 -3.46 6.59 15.37
CA PHE A 139 -2.47 5.56 15.71
C PHE A 139 -1.86 4.91 14.48
N LEU A 140 -0.54 4.76 14.51
CA LEU A 140 0.23 3.97 13.56
C LEU A 140 0.62 2.65 14.24
N TYR A 141 0.21 1.55 13.64
CA TYR A 141 0.56 0.18 14.04
C TYR A 141 1.65 -0.36 13.12
N VAL A 142 2.74 -0.85 13.69
CA VAL A 142 3.86 -1.42 12.94
C VAL A 142 4.13 -2.83 13.45
N THR A 143 3.95 -3.83 12.59
CA THR A 143 4.31 -5.23 12.92
C THR A 143 5.80 -5.43 12.88
N ASN A 144 6.33 -6.14 13.86
CA ASN A 144 7.75 -6.47 13.97
C ASN A 144 7.92 -7.99 14.05
N THR A 145 8.90 -8.53 13.33
CA THR A 145 9.25 -9.95 13.37
C THR A 145 9.51 -10.43 14.78
N TYR A 146 10.16 -9.58 15.60
CA TYR A 146 10.49 -9.89 16.98
C TYR A 146 10.03 -8.79 17.94
N GLN A 147 9.68 -9.20 19.17
CA GLN A 147 9.11 -8.29 20.19
C GLN A 147 10.11 -7.27 20.75
N ASN A 148 11.39 -7.47 20.53
CA ASN A 148 12.43 -6.65 21.14
C ASN A 148 13.05 -5.72 20.09
N GLY A 149 13.22 -4.45 20.46
CA GLY A 149 13.76 -3.41 19.60
C GLY A 149 15.24 -3.59 19.22
N PRO A 150 15.78 -2.69 18.40
CA PRO A 150 17.09 -2.85 17.75
C PRO A 150 18.28 -2.96 18.74
N ASN A 151 18.11 -2.48 19.96
CA ASN A 151 19.16 -2.54 20.99
C ASN A 151 19.04 -3.74 21.95
N ASN A 152 18.17 -4.69 21.63
CA ASN A 152 17.96 -5.84 22.50
C ASN A 152 19.03 -6.93 22.30
N THR A 153 19.52 -7.43 23.39
CA THR A 153 20.55 -8.49 23.43
C THR A 153 20.00 -9.89 23.20
N GLN A 154 18.67 -10.06 23.17
CA GLN A 154 18.05 -11.37 22.94
C GLN A 154 17.95 -11.63 21.44
N LEU A 155 18.88 -12.42 20.94
CA LEU A 155 18.96 -12.78 19.53
C LEU A 155 17.95 -13.89 19.22
N TYR A 156 16.84 -13.51 18.62
CA TYR A 156 15.97 -14.44 17.93
C TYR A 156 16.50 -14.69 16.51
N THR A 157 16.40 -15.90 16.05
CA THR A 157 16.83 -16.31 14.71
C THR A 157 15.69 -17.02 13.99
N PRO A 158 15.74 -17.17 12.65
CA PRO A 158 14.77 -17.99 11.95
C PRO A 158 14.66 -19.43 12.43
N ALA A 159 15.76 -19.98 13.01
CA ALA A 159 15.78 -21.31 13.62
C ALA A 159 15.24 -21.34 15.07
N SER A 160 15.21 -20.18 15.73
CA SER A 160 14.67 -20.01 17.09
C SER A 160 13.93 -18.67 17.13
N PRO A 161 12.76 -18.58 16.49
CA PRO A 161 11.98 -17.36 16.43
C PRO A 161 11.45 -17.00 17.81
N GLY A 162 11.55 -15.73 18.15
CA GLY A 162 10.85 -15.16 19.30
C GLY A 162 9.41 -14.81 18.94
N PRO A 163 8.61 -14.43 19.95
CA PRO A 163 7.29 -13.86 19.65
C PRO A 163 7.43 -12.56 18.87
N GLY A 164 6.48 -12.33 17.98
CA GLY A 164 6.33 -11.08 17.25
C GLY A 164 5.69 -9.98 18.10
N SER A 165 5.68 -8.78 17.58
CA SER A 165 5.01 -7.66 18.24
C SER A 165 4.41 -6.66 17.26
N VAL A 166 3.55 -5.79 17.80
CA VAL A 166 3.11 -4.56 17.18
C VAL A 166 3.63 -3.39 18.00
N THR A 167 4.35 -2.47 17.34
CA THR A 167 4.64 -1.14 17.89
C THR A 167 3.45 -0.24 17.61
N ILE A 168 2.94 0.43 18.62
CA ILE A 168 1.79 1.34 18.55
C ILE A 168 2.29 2.75 18.79
N PHE A 169 2.30 3.59 17.77
CA PHE A 169 2.65 5.00 17.87
C PHE A 169 1.40 5.86 17.87
N PRO A 170 1.19 6.71 18.87
CA PRO A 170 0.24 7.82 18.73
C PRO A 170 0.69 8.78 17.63
N ILE A 171 -0.24 9.22 16.78
CA ILE A 171 0.01 10.24 15.74
C ILE A 171 -0.51 11.58 16.27
N ASN A 172 0.36 12.56 16.43
CA ASN A 172 0.02 13.92 16.82
C ASN A 172 -0.59 14.69 15.63
N LYS A 173 -1.25 15.81 15.89
CA LYS A 173 -1.89 16.64 14.85
C LYS A 173 -0.91 17.20 13.80
N ASP A 174 0.35 17.33 14.14
CA ASP A 174 1.42 17.80 13.25
C ASP A 174 2.12 16.64 12.49
N GLY A 175 1.60 15.41 12.62
CA GLY A 175 2.12 14.21 12.02
C GLY A 175 3.21 13.51 12.82
N SER A 176 3.79 14.17 13.82
CA SER A 176 4.84 13.55 14.64
C SER A 176 4.31 12.35 15.42
N LEU A 177 5.17 11.33 15.61
CA LEU A 177 4.82 10.15 16.40
C LEU A 177 5.15 10.37 17.88
N GLY A 178 4.21 10.00 18.73
CA GLY A 178 4.37 10.05 20.20
C GLY A 178 5.17 8.85 20.72
N THR A 179 5.25 8.75 22.05
CA THR A 179 5.93 7.63 22.72
C THR A 179 5.25 6.30 22.36
N PRO A 180 5.98 5.34 21.79
CA PRO A 180 5.40 4.09 21.38
C PRO A 180 5.07 3.15 22.55
N ALA A 181 4.02 2.35 22.37
CA ALA A 181 3.70 1.19 23.18
C ALA A 181 3.98 -0.11 22.42
N THR A 182 4.09 -1.22 23.14
CA THR A 182 4.31 -2.57 22.57
C THR A 182 3.14 -3.46 22.88
N GLN A 183 2.68 -4.19 21.87
CA GLN A 183 1.74 -5.31 22.01
C GLN A 183 2.37 -6.57 21.45
N ASN A 184 2.49 -7.62 22.26
CA ASN A 184 2.93 -8.91 21.76
C ASN A 184 1.82 -9.57 20.94
N VAL A 185 2.18 -10.12 19.78
CA VAL A 185 1.27 -10.78 18.86
C VAL A 185 1.99 -11.97 18.23
N GLY A 186 1.32 -13.09 18.02
CA GLY A 186 1.81 -14.23 17.26
C GLY A 186 3.31 -14.53 17.35
N ASN A 187 3.82 -15.23 16.34
CA ASN A 187 5.27 -15.59 16.29
C ASN A 187 5.99 -14.95 15.10
N LEU A 188 5.31 -14.75 13.98
CA LEU A 188 5.87 -14.17 12.75
C LEU A 188 4.82 -13.28 12.06
N PRO A 189 4.49 -12.13 12.63
CA PRO A 189 3.54 -11.20 12.01
C PRO A 189 4.15 -10.60 10.73
N VAL A 190 3.41 -10.71 9.63
CA VAL A 190 3.87 -10.31 8.29
C VAL A 190 3.06 -9.19 7.66
N ALA A 191 1.81 -9.03 8.08
CA ALA A 191 0.94 -7.98 7.57
C ALA A 191 -0.06 -7.54 8.64
N ILE A 192 -0.61 -6.35 8.46
CA ILE A 192 -1.58 -5.76 9.39
C ILE A 192 -2.56 -4.88 8.60
N VAL A 193 -3.81 -4.91 9.00
CA VAL A 193 -4.83 -3.97 8.54
C VAL A 193 -5.58 -3.41 9.73
N ALA A 194 -5.75 -2.09 9.76
CA ALA A 194 -6.66 -1.41 10.67
C ALA A 194 -7.91 -1.02 9.89
N SER A 195 -9.07 -1.39 10.40
CA SER A 195 -10.35 -1.15 9.76
C SER A 195 -10.58 0.35 9.53
N LYS A 196 -11.13 0.70 8.38
CA LYS A 196 -11.41 2.09 8.00
C LYS A 196 -12.73 2.63 8.58
N LEU A 197 -13.61 1.76 9.03
CA LEU A 197 -14.96 2.14 9.51
C LEU A 197 -15.25 1.63 10.93
N SER A 198 -14.33 0.91 11.54
CA SER A 198 -14.51 0.32 12.87
C SER A 198 -13.20 0.32 13.65
N ASN A 199 -13.26 0.03 14.92
CA ASN A 199 -12.09 -0.03 15.81
C ASN A 199 -11.53 -1.46 15.87
N TYR A 200 -11.34 -2.11 14.71
CA TYR A 200 -10.73 -3.45 14.66
C TYR A 200 -9.40 -3.40 13.92
N VAL A 201 -8.47 -4.19 14.43
CA VAL A 201 -7.15 -4.40 13.83
C VAL A 201 -6.95 -5.90 13.65
N TYR A 202 -6.55 -6.31 12.46
CA TYR A 202 -6.24 -7.69 12.14
C TYR A 202 -4.76 -7.82 11.80
N VAL A 203 -4.07 -8.68 12.54
CA VAL A 203 -2.65 -9.00 12.34
C VAL A 203 -2.56 -10.36 11.67
N LEU A 204 -1.86 -10.42 10.55
CA LEU A 204 -1.61 -11.65 9.82
C LEU A 204 -0.29 -12.25 10.29
N ASP A 205 -0.34 -13.47 10.79
CA ASP A 205 0.80 -14.19 11.34
C ASP A 205 1.07 -15.46 10.52
N GLN A 206 2.30 -15.64 10.07
CA GLN A 206 2.68 -16.84 9.33
C GLN A 206 2.87 -18.06 10.22
N GLU A 207 3.04 -17.85 11.52
CA GLU A 207 3.46 -18.90 12.44
C GLU A 207 4.67 -19.71 11.94
N ASN A 208 5.75 -19.68 12.65
CA ASN A 208 6.91 -20.52 12.32
C ASN A 208 6.74 -21.89 12.97
N ALA A 209 5.79 -22.67 12.47
CA ALA A 209 5.48 -23.92 13.09
C ALA A 209 6.12 -25.10 12.38
N THR A 210 7.15 -25.65 12.99
CA THR A 210 7.53 -27.05 12.77
C THR A 210 6.43 -28.04 13.24
N THR A 211 5.42 -27.54 13.95
CA THR A 211 4.38 -28.36 14.61
C THR A 211 2.94 -28.00 14.25
N SER A 212 2.70 -26.87 13.62
CA SER A 212 1.37 -26.50 13.10
C SER A 212 1.54 -25.65 11.82
N PRO A 213 1.19 -26.18 10.65
CA PRO A 213 1.44 -25.52 9.37
C PRO A 213 0.41 -24.45 9.00
N LEU A 214 -0.20 -23.80 9.97
CA LEU A 214 -1.31 -22.90 9.71
C LEU A 214 -0.94 -21.48 10.13
N GLY A 215 -0.87 -20.59 9.14
CA GLY A 215 -0.92 -19.17 9.39
C GLY A 215 -2.28 -18.75 9.94
N VAL A 216 -2.32 -17.63 10.64
CA VAL A 216 -3.52 -17.15 11.31
C VAL A 216 -3.73 -15.66 11.12
N ILE A 217 -4.99 -15.24 11.15
CA ILE A 217 -5.36 -13.85 11.39
C ILE A 217 -5.65 -13.74 12.90
N LEU A 218 -5.00 -12.81 13.57
CA LEU A 218 -5.30 -12.43 14.95
C LEU A 218 -6.15 -11.17 14.96
N GLY A 219 -7.35 -11.24 15.52
CA GLY A 219 -8.30 -10.13 15.58
C GLY A 219 -8.20 -9.37 16.91
N TYR A 220 -8.20 -8.05 16.84
CA TYR A 220 -8.15 -7.16 18.00
C TYR A 220 -9.17 -6.04 17.88
N SER A 221 -9.72 -5.60 19.03
CA SER A 221 -10.39 -4.32 19.15
C SER A 221 -9.40 -3.26 19.64
N GLU A 222 -9.44 -2.10 19.02
CA GLU A 222 -8.62 -0.95 19.34
C GLU A 222 -9.28 -0.09 20.40
N ASN A 223 -8.52 0.35 21.39
CA ASN A 223 -8.91 1.41 22.29
C ASN A 223 -8.61 2.78 21.67
N SER A 224 -9.62 3.52 21.25
CA SER A 224 -9.50 4.82 20.57
C SER A 224 -8.81 5.92 21.38
N SER A 225 -8.58 5.73 22.70
CA SER A 225 -7.91 6.72 23.54
C SER A 225 -6.40 6.54 23.60
N ASN A 226 -5.89 5.31 23.42
CA ASN A 226 -4.47 5.00 23.58
C ASN A 226 -3.93 3.99 22.57
N GLY A 227 -4.75 3.53 21.61
CA GLY A 227 -4.37 2.57 20.58
C GLY A 227 -4.16 1.13 21.06
N ALA A 228 -4.36 0.84 22.35
CA ALA A 228 -4.13 -0.50 22.89
C ALA A 228 -5.04 -1.53 22.22
N LEU A 229 -4.45 -2.69 21.91
CA LEU A 229 -5.13 -3.79 21.23
C LEU A 229 -5.61 -4.83 22.23
N THR A 230 -6.91 -5.10 22.23
CA THR A 230 -7.53 -6.15 23.06
C THR A 230 -8.03 -7.27 22.15
N PRO A 231 -7.67 -8.56 22.39
CA PRO A 231 -8.15 -9.67 21.58
C PRO A 231 -9.67 -9.66 21.42
N THR A 232 -10.17 -9.81 20.18
CA THR A 232 -11.61 -9.96 19.92
C THR A 232 -12.07 -11.34 20.33
N ALA A 233 -13.35 -11.46 20.69
CA ALA A 233 -13.95 -12.78 20.90
C ALA A 233 -14.35 -13.38 19.54
N GLY A 234 -14.29 -14.72 19.42
CA GLY A 234 -14.97 -15.44 18.34
C GLY A 234 -14.15 -16.36 17.45
N GLY A 235 -12.86 -16.25 17.36
CA GLY A 235 -12.00 -17.23 16.69
C GLY A 235 -11.33 -18.16 17.70
N THR A 236 -11.01 -19.40 17.29
CA THR A 236 -10.22 -20.30 18.10
C THR A 236 -9.26 -21.09 17.22
N VAL A 237 -7.98 -20.91 17.44
CA VAL A 237 -6.89 -21.67 16.80
C VAL A 237 -5.92 -22.19 17.87
N VAL A 238 -5.23 -23.27 17.56
CA VAL A 238 -4.17 -23.80 18.44
C VAL A 238 -2.83 -23.43 17.81
N LEU A 239 -2.07 -22.56 18.49
CA LEU A 239 -0.75 -22.12 18.08
C LEU A 239 0.28 -22.68 19.07
N ASN A 240 1.24 -23.48 18.59
CA ASN A 240 2.27 -24.10 19.44
C ASN A 240 1.70 -24.81 20.70
N GLY A 241 0.56 -25.48 20.56
CA GLY A 241 -0.11 -26.15 21.68
C GLY A 241 -0.91 -25.22 22.61
N VAL A 242 -0.97 -23.91 22.32
CA VAL A 242 -1.75 -22.92 23.07
C VAL A 242 -3.01 -22.56 22.29
N THR A 243 -4.17 -22.64 22.92
CA THR A 243 -5.43 -22.19 22.32
C THR A 243 -5.51 -20.66 22.38
N VAL A 244 -5.64 -20.04 21.22
CA VAL A 244 -5.80 -18.59 21.05
C VAL A 244 -7.25 -18.31 20.65
N GLY A 245 -7.94 -17.48 21.44
CA GLY A 245 -9.39 -17.24 21.32
C GLY A 245 -9.79 -16.17 20.31
N ASN A 246 -8.83 -15.53 19.64
CA ASN A 246 -9.05 -14.47 18.64
C ASN A 246 -8.38 -14.78 17.29
N GLY A 247 -8.08 -16.06 17.03
CA GLY A 247 -7.39 -16.50 15.82
C GLY A 247 -8.32 -17.12 14.80
N TYR A 248 -8.07 -16.85 13.52
CA TYR A 248 -8.79 -17.41 12.38
C TYR A 248 -7.79 -18.03 11.39
N PRO A 249 -8.03 -19.25 10.87
CA PRO A 249 -7.11 -19.91 9.94
C PRO A 249 -6.86 -19.04 8.69
N ALA A 250 -5.60 -18.89 8.27
CA ALA A 250 -5.21 -18.03 7.15
C ALA A 250 -4.36 -18.76 6.08
N GLY A 251 -4.51 -20.06 5.95
CA GLY A 251 -3.73 -20.88 5.04
C GLY A 251 -2.41 -21.36 5.65
N THR A 252 -1.43 -21.68 4.80
CA THR A 252 -0.15 -22.27 5.22
C THR A 252 0.93 -21.21 5.40
N THR A 253 1.07 -20.31 4.43
CA THR A 253 2.06 -19.22 4.45
C THR A 253 1.40 -17.92 3.98
N PRO A 254 0.55 -17.32 4.80
CA PRO A 254 -0.16 -16.11 4.41
C PRO A 254 0.84 -14.96 4.17
N SER A 255 0.52 -14.06 3.24
CA SER A 255 1.46 -13.05 2.74
C SER A 255 0.96 -11.61 2.81
N ALA A 256 -0.32 -11.39 2.57
CA ALA A 256 -0.93 -10.06 2.61
C ALA A 256 -2.38 -10.13 3.09
N ILE A 257 -2.85 -9.04 3.69
CA ILE A 257 -4.21 -8.87 4.17
C ILE A 257 -4.78 -7.54 3.69
N ALA A 258 -6.03 -7.52 3.28
CA ALA A 258 -6.77 -6.30 2.95
C ALA A 258 -8.22 -6.38 3.45
N GLU A 259 -8.75 -5.24 3.89
CA GLU A 259 -10.16 -5.05 4.21
C GLU A 259 -10.84 -4.27 3.09
N ASP A 260 -12.08 -4.62 2.75
CA ASP A 260 -12.85 -3.83 1.78
C ASP A 260 -13.23 -2.47 2.37
N PRO A 261 -13.44 -1.42 1.53
CA PRO A 261 -13.74 -0.07 2.02
C PRO A 261 -15.00 0.05 2.87
N SER A 262 -15.91 -0.91 2.79
CA SER A 262 -17.12 -0.97 3.63
C SER A 262 -16.94 -1.73 4.94
N ALA A 263 -15.72 -2.24 5.21
CA ALA A 263 -15.36 -3.01 6.40
C ALA A 263 -16.22 -4.28 6.64
N ARG A 264 -16.79 -4.84 5.56
CA ARG A 264 -17.61 -6.07 5.63
C ARG A 264 -16.82 -7.32 5.33
N PHE A 265 -15.72 -7.19 4.60
CA PHE A 265 -14.94 -8.31 4.07
C PHE A 265 -13.44 -8.13 4.32
N VAL A 266 -12.80 -9.23 4.69
CA VAL A 266 -11.34 -9.30 4.83
C VAL A 266 -10.81 -10.39 3.91
N TYR A 267 -9.72 -10.12 3.21
CA TYR A 267 -9.08 -11.06 2.29
C TYR A 267 -7.62 -11.25 2.64
N VAL A 268 -7.16 -12.51 2.53
CA VAL A 268 -5.78 -12.90 2.82
C VAL A 268 -5.25 -13.75 1.69
N THR A 269 -4.06 -13.43 1.19
CA THR A 269 -3.34 -14.26 0.22
C THR A 269 -2.46 -15.28 0.92
N ASP A 270 -2.44 -16.52 0.43
CA ASP A 270 -1.52 -17.58 0.84
C ASP A 270 -0.58 -17.94 -0.31
N LYS A 271 0.68 -17.58 -0.16
CA LYS A 271 1.69 -17.77 -1.21
C LYS A 271 2.14 -19.22 -1.37
N ALA A 272 1.95 -20.09 -0.37
CA ALA A 272 2.33 -21.49 -0.47
C ALA A 272 1.31 -22.32 -1.24
N THR A 273 0.02 -21.99 -1.11
CA THR A 273 -1.06 -22.75 -1.76
C THR A 273 -1.63 -22.06 -2.99
N ASN A 274 -1.18 -20.83 -3.32
CA ASN A 274 -1.69 -20.01 -4.42
C ASN A 274 -3.19 -19.74 -4.27
N GLN A 275 -3.58 -19.33 -3.06
CA GLN A 275 -4.98 -19.16 -2.70
C GLN A 275 -5.24 -17.79 -2.06
N LEU A 276 -6.49 -17.40 -2.14
CA LEU A 276 -7.07 -16.23 -1.48
C LEU A 276 -8.15 -16.71 -0.53
N TYR A 277 -8.00 -16.40 0.74
CA TYR A 277 -9.00 -16.63 1.79
C TYR A 277 -9.86 -15.40 1.95
N GLY A 278 -11.16 -15.56 1.99
CA GLY A 278 -12.13 -14.50 2.21
C GLY A 278 -12.92 -14.70 3.49
N TYR A 279 -13.22 -13.62 4.19
CA TYR A 279 -13.96 -13.60 5.45
C TYR A 279 -15.00 -12.49 5.44
N LEU A 280 -16.13 -12.77 6.10
CA LEU A 280 -17.12 -11.75 6.47
C LEU A 280 -16.78 -11.24 7.87
N THR A 281 -16.81 -9.91 8.03
CA THR A 281 -16.67 -9.27 9.34
C THR A 281 -18.02 -9.20 10.03
N GLY A 282 -18.13 -9.87 11.18
CA GLY A 282 -19.33 -9.91 12.01
C GLY A 282 -19.25 -8.94 13.19
N THR A 283 -20.25 -9.04 14.05
CA THR A 283 -20.32 -8.26 15.28
C THR A 283 -19.09 -8.52 16.16
N GLY A 284 -18.53 -7.45 16.72
CA GLY A 284 -17.36 -7.54 17.59
C GLY A 284 -16.05 -7.81 16.84
N GLY A 285 -16.01 -7.62 15.51
CA GLY A 285 -14.82 -7.88 14.68
C GLY A 285 -14.54 -9.37 14.44
N ALA A 286 -15.50 -10.25 14.76
CA ALA A 286 -15.36 -11.67 14.50
C ALA A 286 -15.35 -11.95 12.99
N LEU A 287 -14.46 -12.84 12.53
CA LEU A 287 -14.35 -13.24 11.13
C LEU A 287 -15.02 -14.59 10.90
N THR A 288 -15.79 -14.68 9.82
CA THR A 288 -16.40 -15.92 9.36
C THR A 288 -15.94 -16.20 7.93
N THR A 289 -15.43 -17.39 7.65
CA THR A 289 -14.97 -17.78 6.32
C THR A 289 -16.09 -17.69 5.29
N MET A 290 -15.79 -17.18 4.10
CA MET A 290 -16.72 -17.15 2.99
C MET A 290 -17.03 -18.57 2.49
N THR A 291 -18.27 -18.77 2.09
CA THR A 291 -18.68 -20.02 1.43
C THR A 291 -17.94 -20.18 0.10
N ASN A 292 -17.58 -21.40 -0.24
CA ASN A 292 -16.83 -21.76 -1.45
C ASN A 292 -15.38 -21.25 -1.52
N GLY A 293 -14.85 -20.64 -0.46
CA GLY A 293 -13.42 -20.37 -0.36
C GLY A 293 -12.63 -21.61 0.09
N PRO A 294 -11.29 -21.60 0.04
CA PRO A 294 -10.49 -20.52 -0.54
C PRO A 294 -10.57 -20.45 -2.09
N PHE A 295 -10.20 -19.29 -2.64
CA PHE A 295 -10.28 -19.00 -4.07
C PHE A 295 -8.89 -19.07 -4.71
N SER A 296 -8.81 -19.49 -5.98
CA SER A 296 -7.53 -19.61 -6.68
C SER A 296 -6.96 -18.24 -7.09
N THR A 297 -5.63 -18.09 -6.99
CA THR A 297 -4.84 -16.95 -7.52
C THR A 297 -3.87 -17.43 -8.59
N GLY A 298 -2.98 -16.57 -9.07
CA GLY A 298 -1.74 -16.99 -9.73
C GLY A 298 -0.71 -17.48 -8.71
N THR A 299 0.50 -17.78 -9.18
CA THR A 299 1.54 -18.42 -8.38
C THR A 299 2.25 -17.45 -7.46
N PHE A 300 2.32 -17.79 -6.18
CA PHE A 300 2.99 -17.03 -5.13
C PHE A 300 2.40 -15.62 -4.95
N PRO A 301 1.10 -15.48 -4.57
CA PRO A 301 0.49 -14.18 -4.34
C PRO A 301 1.11 -13.49 -3.12
N VAL A 302 1.47 -12.20 -3.24
CA VAL A 302 2.19 -11.44 -2.20
C VAL A 302 1.54 -10.12 -1.83
N SER A 303 0.58 -9.66 -2.61
CA SER A 303 -0.13 -8.40 -2.35
C SER A 303 -1.59 -8.54 -2.77
N VAL A 304 -2.49 -7.98 -1.99
CA VAL A 304 -3.91 -7.86 -2.32
C VAL A 304 -4.36 -6.43 -2.02
N THR A 305 -5.07 -5.83 -2.98
CA THR A 305 -5.66 -4.50 -2.80
C THR A 305 -7.06 -4.45 -3.39
N ILE A 306 -7.90 -3.59 -2.84
CA ILE A 306 -9.29 -3.43 -3.25
C ILE A 306 -9.47 -2.01 -3.76
N ASP A 307 -10.20 -1.83 -4.86
CA ASP A 307 -10.47 -0.51 -5.39
C ASP A 307 -11.29 0.33 -4.39
N PRO A 308 -11.16 1.68 -4.42
CA PRO A 308 -11.86 2.54 -3.44
C PRO A 308 -13.38 2.41 -3.43
N ARG A 309 -13.96 1.80 -4.48
CA ARG A 309 -15.41 1.56 -4.60
C ARG A 309 -15.84 0.22 -4.00
N GLY A 310 -14.88 -0.63 -3.59
CA GLY A 310 -15.16 -1.97 -3.07
C GLY A 310 -15.72 -2.95 -4.10
N LYS A 311 -15.53 -2.68 -5.41
CA LYS A 311 -16.09 -3.50 -6.49
C LYS A 311 -15.11 -4.52 -7.04
N TYR A 312 -13.83 -4.18 -7.05
CA TYR A 312 -12.79 -5.00 -7.64
C TYR A 312 -11.61 -5.17 -6.70
N MET A 313 -11.01 -6.33 -6.78
CA MET A 313 -9.82 -6.69 -6.03
C MET A 313 -8.74 -7.17 -6.97
N TYR A 314 -7.49 -6.83 -6.65
CA TYR A 314 -6.30 -7.14 -7.44
C TYR A 314 -5.27 -7.83 -6.57
N VAL A 315 -4.69 -8.92 -7.10
CA VAL A 315 -3.68 -9.74 -6.41
C VAL A 315 -2.43 -9.80 -7.26
N ALA A 316 -1.28 -9.40 -6.69
CA ALA A 316 0.02 -9.53 -7.34
C ALA A 316 0.57 -10.94 -7.14
N ASN A 317 0.86 -11.62 -8.25
CA ASN A 317 1.40 -12.97 -8.29
C ASN A 317 2.90 -12.91 -8.62
N TYR A 318 3.72 -13.03 -7.60
CA TYR A 318 5.16 -12.77 -7.65
C TYR A 318 5.90 -13.65 -8.64
N ASN A 319 5.58 -14.97 -8.67
CA ASN A 319 6.27 -15.93 -9.55
C ASN A 319 5.71 -15.98 -10.98
N ASP A 320 4.46 -15.51 -11.19
CA ASP A 320 3.85 -15.47 -12.53
C ASP A 320 4.11 -14.14 -13.25
N ASN A 321 4.62 -13.11 -12.57
CA ASN A 321 4.77 -11.76 -13.12
C ASN A 321 3.42 -11.19 -13.60
N THR A 322 2.36 -11.43 -12.85
CA THR A 322 0.99 -11.03 -13.21
C THR A 322 0.24 -10.39 -12.06
N VAL A 323 -0.84 -9.71 -12.40
CA VAL A 323 -1.90 -9.29 -11.48
C VAL A 323 -3.18 -10.02 -11.85
N SER A 324 -3.78 -10.73 -10.89
CA SER A 324 -5.13 -11.30 -11.02
C SER A 324 -6.18 -10.27 -10.60
N ALA A 325 -7.25 -10.16 -11.38
CA ALA A 325 -8.36 -9.24 -11.14
C ALA A 325 -9.66 -10.00 -10.84
N TYR A 326 -10.36 -9.58 -9.80
CA TYR A 326 -11.62 -10.17 -9.35
C TYR A 326 -12.68 -9.09 -9.19
N ALA A 327 -13.91 -9.40 -9.57
CA ALA A 327 -15.09 -8.68 -9.11
C ALA A 327 -15.47 -9.20 -7.71
N ILE A 328 -15.89 -8.33 -6.83
CA ILE A 328 -16.37 -8.68 -5.49
C ILE A 328 -17.89 -8.75 -5.54
N ASP A 329 -18.47 -9.89 -5.22
CA ASP A 329 -19.92 -10.01 -5.05
C ASP A 329 -20.36 -9.18 -3.83
N VAL A 330 -21.19 -8.18 -4.05
CA VAL A 330 -21.57 -7.21 -3.00
C VAL A 330 -22.38 -7.81 -1.86
N ALA A 331 -23.00 -8.96 -2.06
CA ALA A 331 -23.82 -9.62 -1.05
C ALA A 331 -23.00 -10.59 -0.19
N THR A 332 -22.09 -11.33 -0.81
CA THR A 332 -21.35 -12.42 -0.18
C THR A 332 -19.88 -12.13 0.04
N GLY A 333 -19.33 -11.12 -0.63
CA GLY A 333 -17.88 -10.83 -0.67
C GLY A 333 -17.08 -11.81 -1.53
N ALA A 334 -17.71 -12.83 -2.11
CA ALA A 334 -17.00 -13.85 -2.87
C ALA A 334 -16.31 -13.23 -4.10
N PRO A 335 -14.99 -13.45 -4.30
CA PRO A 335 -14.31 -13.00 -5.48
C PRO A 335 -14.67 -13.88 -6.69
N VAL A 336 -15.00 -13.22 -7.79
CA VAL A 336 -15.27 -13.84 -9.10
C VAL A 336 -14.28 -13.27 -10.08
N SER A 337 -13.66 -14.10 -10.92
CA SER A 337 -12.71 -13.63 -11.94
C SER A 337 -13.32 -12.50 -12.76
N SER A 338 -12.56 -11.41 -12.94
CA SER A 338 -13.01 -10.24 -13.70
C SER A 338 -13.36 -10.62 -15.14
N THR A 339 -14.47 -10.09 -15.63
CA THR A 339 -14.91 -10.32 -17.02
C THR A 339 -14.11 -9.50 -18.04
N GLY A 340 -13.37 -8.48 -17.59
CA GLY A 340 -12.54 -7.65 -18.45
C GLY A 340 -11.19 -8.28 -18.77
N SER A 341 -10.49 -8.73 -17.75
CA SER A 341 -9.23 -9.49 -17.85
C SER A 341 -9.02 -10.15 -16.49
N ALA A 342 -9.05 -11.47 -16.45
CA ALA A 342 -8.83 -12.21 -15.21
C ALA A 342 -7.38 -12.11 -14.74
N THR A 343 -6.45 -11.90 -15.67
CA THR A 343 -5.00 -11.82 -15.40
C THR A 343 -4.34 -10.85 -16.38
N THR A 344 -3.46 -9.98 -15.86
CA THR A 344 -2.70 -8.99 -16.63
C THR A 344 -1.21 -9.18 -16.37
N ASN A 345 -0.38 -9.20 -17.42
CA ASN A 345 1.07 -9.26 -17.28
C ASN A 345 1.62 -7.91 -16.78
N VAL A 346 2.56 -7.99 -15.86
CA VAL A 346 3.30 -6.83 -15.32
C VAL A 346 4.80 -7.08 -15.39
N GLY A 347 5.63 -6.27 -14.74
CA GLY A 347 7.07 -6.53 -14.70
C GLY A 347 7.43 -7.71 -13.78
N THR A 348 8.73 -8.00 -13.68
CA THR A 348 9.26 -9.19 -13.00
C THR A 348 9.16 -9.05 -11.50
N THR A 349 8.62 -10.08 -10.85
CA THR A 349 8.43 -10.19 -9.40
C THR A 349 7.66 -9.02 -8.79
N PRO A 350 6.36 -8.88 -9.12
CA PRO A 350 5.52 -7.85 -8.52
C PRO A 350 5.36 -8.06 -7.01
N THR A 351 5.54 -6.99 -6.24
CA THR A 351 5.56 -7.05 -4.75
C THR A 351 4.41 -6.32 -4.09
N CYS A 352 3.92 -5.24 -4.69
CA CYS A 352 2.92 -4.38 -4.06
C CYS A 352 2.05 -3.70 -5.12
N ILE A 353 0.78 -3.48 -4.80
CA ILE A 353 -0.18 -2.80 -5.65
C ILE A 353 -0.72 -1.57 -4.91
N ALA A 354 -0.66 -0.41 -5.56
CA ALA A 354 -1.31 0.82 -5.10
C ALA A 354 -2.37 1.27 -6.12
N ILE A 355 -3.54 1.71 -5.64
CA ILE A 355 -4.57 2.33 -6.47
C ILE A 355 -4.68 3.79 -6.06
N GLU A 356 -4.73 4.72 -7.04
CA GLU A 356 -4.90 6.13 -6.71
C GLU A 356 -6.29 6.36 -6.10
N PRO A 357 -6.35 7.09 -4.97
CA PRO A 357 -7.59 7.16 -4.18
C PRO A 357 -8.57 8.23 -4.68
N ALA A 358 -8.15 9.14 -5.58
CA ALA A 358 -8.98 10.27 -6.00
C ALA A 358 -10.16 9.83 -6.88
N LYS A 359 -9.95 8.87 -7.78
CA LYS A 359 -10.94 8.34 -8.71
C LYS A 359 -11.01 6.81 -8.76
N GLY A 360 -9.97 6.13 -8.29
CA GLY A 360 -9.83 4.68 -8.42
C GLY A 360 -9.73 4.23 -9.88
N GLN A 361 -9.06 5.01 -10.74
CA GLN A 361 -8.93 4.75 -12.16
C GLN A 361 -7.58 4.18 -12.58
N TYR A 362 -6.56 4.36 -11.74
CA TYR A 362 -5.20 3.93 -12.05
C TYR A 362 -4.63 3.08 -10.92
N LEU A 363 -3.94 2.02 -11.34
CA LEU A 363 -3.30 1.05 -10.48
C LEU A 363 -1.81 1.00 -10.83
N TYR A 364 -0.96 0.90 -9.81
CA TYR A 364 0.49 0.86 -9.96
C TYR A 364 1.06 -0.34 -9.23
N VAL A 365 1.90 -1.10 -9.93
CA VAL A 365 2.51 -2.33 -9.43
C VAL A 365 4.02 -2.13 -9.32
N SER A 366 4.57 -2.36 -8.14
CA SER A 366 6.01 -2.37 -7.90
C SER A 366 6.61 -3.68 -8.38
N ASN A 367 7.54 -3.64 -9.37
CA ASN A 367 8.19 -4.82 -9.92
C ASN A 367 9.64 -4.89 -9.42
N TYR A 368 9.88 -5.75 -8.45
CA TYR A 368 11.11 -5.75 -7.66
C TYR A 368 12.38 -5.96 -8.49
N LEU A 369 12.43 -7.06 -9.28
CA LEU A 369 13.66 -7.39 -10.04
C LEU A 369 13.88 -6.52 -11.26
N ASP A 370 12.83 -5.99 -11.87
CA ASP A 370 12.95 -5.08 -13.01
C ASP A 370 13.34 -3.66 -12.60
N GLY A 371 13.20 -3.31 -11.33
CA GLY A 371 13.38 -1.94 -10.87
C GLY A 371 12.38 -0.96 -11.51
N THR A 372 11.15 -1.42 -11.77
CA THR A 372 10.12 -0.64 -12.49
C THR A 372 8.79 -0.60 -11.75
N ILE A 373 7.92 0.29 -12.22
CA ILE A 373 6.53 0.40 -11.79
C ILE A 373 5.66 0.22 -13.02
N THR A 374 4.80 -0.82 -13.04
CA THR A 374 3.78 -0.96 -14.07
C THR A 374 2.57 -0.13 -13.71
N GLY A 375 2.12 0.73 -14.63
CA GLY A 375 0.88 1.50 -14.48
C GLY A 375 -0.23 0.92 -15.36
N GLU A 376 -1.41 0.75 -14.76
CA GLU A 376 -2.60 0.20 -15.41
C GLU A 376 -3.81 1.12 -15.22
N SER A 377 -4.60 1.30 -16.26
CA SER A 377 -5.92 1.93 -16.21
C SER A 377 -6.96 0.88 -15.85
N LEU A 378 -7.79 1.18 -14.87
CA LEU A 378 -8.78 0.30 -14.28
C LEU A 378 -10.15 0.57 -14.90
N ASN A 379 -10.73 -0.41 -15.56
CA ASN A 379 -12.07 -0.31 -16.12
C ASN A 379 -13.13 -0.44 -15.00
N SER A 380 -13.86 0.65 -14.75
CA SER A 380 -14.86 0.73 -13.67
C SER A 380 -16.09 -0.17 -13.86
N HIS A 381 -16.30 -0.74 -15.05
CA HIS A 381 -17.47 -1.58 -15.37
C HIS A 381 -17.19 -3.08 -15.22
N ASN A 382 -15.94 -3.50 -15.46
CA ASN A 382 -15.61 -4.91 -15.47
C ASN A 382 -14.33 -5.28 -14.71
N GLY A 383 -13.62 -4.29 -14.12
CA GLY A 383 -12.38 -4.50 -13.36
C GLY A 383 -11.15 -4.86 -14.20
N GLY A 384 -11.28 -4.87 -15.53
CA GLY A 384 -10.16 -5.16 -16.42
C GLY A 384 -9.09 -4.07 -16.38
N LEU A 385 -7.85 -4.46 -16.57
CA LEU A 385 -6.68 -3.60 -16.57
C LEU A 385 -6.17 -3.38 -18.00
N THR A 386 -5.76 -2.15 -18.30
CA THR A 386 -5.16 -1.76 -19.57
C THR A 386 -3.95 -0.89 -19.30
N ALA A 387 -2.82 -1.21 -19.91
CA ALA A 387 -1.57 -0.48 -19.72
C ALA A 387 -1.71 1.02 -19.98
N VAL A 388 -1.26 1.85 -19.05
CA VAL A 388 -1.19 3.31 -19.24
C VAL A 388 -0.05 3.68 -20.16
N GLN A 389 -0.11 4.88 -20.74
CA GLN A 389 0.91 5.36 -21.66
C GLN A 389 2.30 5.39 -20.99
N ASN A 390 3.32 4.94 -21.70
CA ASN A 390 4.72 4.91 -21.29
C ASN A 390 5.05 3.99 -20.10
N THR A 391 4.13 3.11 -19.70
CA THR A 391 4.46 2.04 -18.73
C THR A 391 5.39 1.00 -19.38
N PRO A 392 6.32 0.36 -18.62
CA PRO A 392 6.63 0.56 -17.20
C PRO A 392 7.51 1.79 -16.95
N PHE A 393 7.36 2.39 -15.78
CA PHE A 393 8.13 3.56 -15.34
C PHE A 393 9.35 3.11 -14.53
N PRO A 394 10.55 3.68 -14.75
CA PRO A 394 11.72 3.31 -13.98
C PRO A 394 11.59 3.77 -12.52
N SER A 395 11.97 2.89 -11.59
CA SER A 395 12.21 3.20 -10.18
C SER A 395 13.70 3.43 -9.94
N SER A 396 14.06 4.04 -8.82
CA SER A 396 15.47 4.31 -8.47
C SER A 396 16.22 3.13 -7.87
N GLY A 397 15.61 1.95 -7.80
CA GLY A 397 16.19 0.74 -7.22
C GLY A 397 15.18 -0.39 -7.22
N LEU A 398 15.33 -1.33 -6.29
CA LEU A 398 14.44 -2.48 -6.13
C LEU A 398 13.14 -2.07 -5.39
N PRO A 399 12.02 -1.78 -6.10
CA PRO A 399 10.81 -1.28 -5.46
C PRO A 399 10.14 -2.38 -4.61
N THR A 400 9.82 -2.03 -3.37
CA THR A 400 9.24 -2.97 -2.39
C THR A 400 7.74 -2.76 -2.21
N CYS A 401 7.30 -1.53 -1.98
CA CYS A 401 5.88 -1.21 -1.87
C CYS A 401 5.59 0.20 -2.39
N ALA A 402 4.32 0.46 -2.69
CA ALA A 402 3.84 1.75 -3.15
C ALA A 402 2.60 2.20 -2.36
N VAL A 403 2.44 3.51 -2.22
CA VAL A 403 1.20 4.15 -1.78
C VAL A 403 0.85 5.29 -2.72
N ALA A 404 -0.43 5.45 -3.01
CA ALA A 404 -0.93 6.59 -3.77
C ALA A 404 -1.71 7.55 -2.85
N VAL A 405 -1.53 8.85 -3.06
CA VAL A 405 -2.12 9.91 -2.27
C VAL A 405 -2.79 10.91 -3.20
N ALA A 406 -4.04 11.26 -2.94
CA ALA A 406 -4.76 12.24 -3.74
C ALA A 406 -4.08 13.62 -3.69
N ASN A 407 -4.03 14.32 -4.82
CA ASN A 407 -3.57 15.71 -4.84
C ASN A 407 -4.62 16.62 -4.19
N GLY A 408 -4.28 17.27 -3.07
CA GLY A 408 -5.17 18.15 -2.32
C GLY A 408 -5.67 19.39 -3.08
N SER A 409 -5.06 19.75 -4.20
CA SER A 409 -5.49 20.85 -5.06
C SER A 409 -6.85 20.61 -5.72
N TYR A 410 -7.34 19.38 -5.76
CA TYR A 410 -8.64 19.01 -6.33
C TYR A 410 -9.76 18.92 -5.28
N GLY A 411 -9.53 19.41 -4.07
CA GLY A 411 -10.57 19.73 -3.09
C GLY A 411 -11.38 18.57 -2.53
N HIS A 412 -10.96 17.33 -2.73
CA HIS A 412 -11.67 16.16 -2.23
C HIS A 412 -10.71 15.15 -1.59
N PRO A 413 -10.15 15.47 -0.40
CA PRO A 413 -9.23 14.56 0.29
C PRO A 413 -9.88 13.24 0.72
N ASN A 414 -11.20 13.12 0.66
CA ASN A 414 -11.96 11.97 1.13
C ASN A 414 -13.26 11.77 0.34
N GLN A 415 -13.26 11.88 -0.98
CA GLN A 415 -14.38 11.29 -1.69
C GLN A 415 -14.26 9.76 -1.60
N ILE A 416 -14.90 9.22 -0.55
CA ILE A 416 -15.50 7.89 -0.65
C ILE A 416 -16.48 8.02 -1.81
N ILE A 417 -16.09 7.53 -2.98
CA ILE A 417 -17.02 7.39 -4.10
C ILE A 417 -17.99 6.30 -3.62
N ASN A 418 -19.11 6.73 -3.06
CA ASN A 418 -20.17 5.81 -2.69
C ASN A 418 -20.52 4.93 -3.89
N PRO A 419 -20.60 3.59 -3.71
CA PRO A 419 -20.90 2.65 -4.78
C PRO A 419 -22.25 2.88 -5.42
#